data_38a01ebc36576931017615fb6869bc98
#
_entry.id   38a01ebc36576931017615fb6869bc98
#
_cell.length_a   1.000
_cell.length_b   1.000
_cell.length_c   1.000
_cell.angle_alpha   90.00
_cell.angle_beta   90.00
_cell.angle_gamma   90.00
#
_symmetry.space_group_name_H-M   'P 1'
#
loop_
_entity.id
_entity.type
_entity.pdbx_description
1 polymer ?
#
loop_
_entity_poly.entity_id
_entity_poly.type
_entity_poly.pdbx_seq_one_letter_code
_entity_poly.pdbx_strand_id
1 'polypeptide(L)'
;SRGLGDVYKRQELKPDESVRRELMLVKIRVNENERRNVIAISDVFRGRIVDVGQESLIVELTGNQSKLEGFLNLVQGYEILELARTGVTGLSRGAHDVRYLD
;
A
#
# COMPACT_ATOMS: atom_id res chain seq x y z
N SER A 1 15.39 5.33 19.89
CA SER A 1 16.55 6.12 19.57
C SER A 1 16.45 6.70 18.18
N ARG A 2 16.88 7.89 18.05
CA ARG A 2 16.88 8.56 16.77
C ARG A 2 17.80 7.88 15.74
N GLY A 3 18.76 7.13 16.23
CA GLY A 3 19.81 6.62 15.38
C GLY A 3 19.33 5.86 14.17
N LEU A 4 18.56 4.81 14.37
CA LEU A 4 18.10 4.00 13.26
C LEU A 4 17.17 4.76 12.32
N GLY A 5 16.25 5.49 12.87
CA GLY A 5 15.29 6.24 12.05
C GLY A 5 16.00 7.28 11.20
N ASP A 6 16.96 7.97 11.77
CA ASP A 6 17.67 9.00 11.03
C ASP A 6 18.60 8.41 9.97
N VAL A 7 19.22 7.29 10.27
CA VAL A 7 20.05 6.62 9.28
C VAL A 7 19.24 6.20 8.08
N TYR A 8 18.09 5.60 8.29
CA TYR A 8 17.22 5.18 7.19
C TYR A 8 16.71 6.37 6.39
N LYS A 9 16.41 7.46 7.04
CA LYS A 9 15.96 8.65 6.34
C LYS A 9 17.03 9.27 5.47
N ARG A 10 18.27 9.21 5.91
CA ARG A 10 19.40 9.77 5.15
C ARG A 10 19.87 8.84 4.06
N GLN A 11 19.75 7.52 4.28
CA GLN A 11 20.21 6.53 3.32
C GLN A 11 19.10 6.28 2.34
N GLU A 12 19.30 6.71 1.12
CA GLU A 12 18.32 6.44 0.11
C GLU A 12 18.40 4.99 -0.32
N LEU A 13 17.33 4.26 -0.09
CA LEU A 13 17.25 2.88 -0.53
C LEU A 13 16.91 2.87 -2.02
N LYS A 14 17.83 2.39 -2.82
CA LYS A 14 17.60 2.32 -4.26
C LYS A 14 16.55 1.26 -4.57
N PRO A 15 15.65 1.53 -5.53
CA PRO A 15 14.53 0.61 -5.81
C PRO A 15 14.95 -0.82 -6.12
N ASP A 16 16.06 -1.00 -6.84
CA ASP A 16 16.53 -2.32 -7.23
C ASP A 16 17.40 -2.99 -6.17
N GLU A 17 17.85 -2.24 -5.17
CA GLU A 17 18.72 -2.72 -4.09
C GLU A 17 18.01 -2.78 -2.75
N SER A 18 16.71 -2.59 -2.76
CA SER A 18 15.93 -2.57 -1.52
C SER A 18 14.57 -3.21 -1.73
N VAL A 19 13.96 -3.60 -0.61
CA VAL A 19 12.56 -4.01 -0.59
C VAL A 19 11.81 -2.89 0.08
N ARG A 20 10.86 -2.31 -0.63
CA ARG A 20 10.07 -1.18 -0.13
C ARG A 20 8.60 -1.50 -0.23
N ARG A 21 7.89 -1.19 0.82
CA ARG A 21 6.45 -1.48 0.90
C ARG A 21 5.72 -0.33 1.57
N GLU A 22 4.46 -0.27 1.25
CA GLU A 22 3.55 0.68 1.89
C GLU A 22 2.22 -0.05 2.09
N LEU A 23 1.56 0.20 3.21
CA LEU A 23 0.23 -0.32 3.47
C LEU A 23 -0.80 0.77 3.16
N MET A 24 -1.87 0.41 2.50
CA MET A 24 -2.96 1.32 2.21
C MET A 24 -4.28 0.67 2.59
N LEU A 25 -5.15 1.44 3.22
CA LEU A 25 -6.52 1.03 3.50
C LEU A 25 -7.44 1.97 2.73
N VAL A 26 -8.36 1.41 1.97
CA VAL A 26 -9.29 2.20 1.16
C VAL A 26 -10.71 1.76 1.44
N LYS A 27 -11.54 2.69 1.90
CA LYS A 27 -12.96 2.42 2.09
C LYS A 27 -13.70 2.96 0.88
N ILE A 28 -14.45 2.11 0.21
CA ILE A 28 -15.13 2.45 -1.05
C ILE A 28 -16.62 2.22 -0.88
N ARG A 29 -17.42 3.21 -1.30
CA ARG A 29 -18.86 3.04 -1.32
C ARG A 29 -19.23 2.16 -2.52
N VAL A 30 -20.04 1.13 -2.30
CA VAL A 30 -20.41 0.19 -3.34
C VAL A 30 -21.86 -0.26 -3.17
N ASN A 31 -22.56 -0.43 -4.29
CA ASN A 31 -23.78 -1.21 -4.31
C ASN A 31 -23.41 -2.67 -4.61
N GLU A 32 -24.40 -3.54 -4.78
CA GLU A 32 -24.12 -4.97 -5.00
C GLU A 32 -23.29 -5.24 -6.24
N ASN A 33 -23.61 -4.57 -7.34
CA ASN A 33 -22.87 -4.77 -8.59
C ASN A 33 -21.46 -4.22 -8.48
N GLU A 34 -21.32 -3.04 -7.89
CA GLU A 34 -20.03 -2.41 -7.68
C GLU A 34 -19.15 -3.21 -6.75
N ARG A 35 -19.76 -3.82 -5.73
CA ARG A 35 -19.04 -4.66 -4.79
C ARG A 35 -18.27 -5.78 -5.49
N ARG A 36 -18.96 -6.48 -6.38
CA ARG A 36 -18.33 -7.57 -7.15
C ARG A 36 -17.17 -7.05 -8.00
N ASN A 37 -17.35 -5.90 -8.61
CA ASN A 37 -16.31 -5.29 -9.44
C ASN A 37 -15.09 -4.90 -8.62
N VAL A 38 -15.31 -4.28 -7.47
CA VAL A 38 -14.20 -3.85 -6.60
C VAL A 38 -13.48 -5.06 -6.03
N ILE A 39 -14.19 -6.11 -5.66
CA ILE A 39 -13.57 -7.34 -5.19
C ILE A 39 -12.68 -7.94 -6.29
N ALA A 40 -13.17 -7.95 -7.53
CA ALA A 40 -12.39 -8.48 -8.64
C ALA A 40 -11.11 -7.66 -8.88
N ILE A 41 -11.22 -6.34 -8.81
CA ILE A 41 -10.06 -5.47 -8.93
C ILE A 41 -9.06 -5.73 -7.78
N SER A 42 -9.59 -5.84 -6.57
CA SER A 42 -8.78 -6.13 -5.40
C SER A 42 -8.01 -7.44 -5.55
N ASP A 43 -8.65 -8.46 -6.09
CA ASP A 43 -8.03 -9.76 -6.30
C ASP A 43 -6.86 -9.68 -7.29
N VAL A 44 -7.00 -8.89 -8.35
CA VAL A 44 -5.93 -8.69 -9.32
C VAL A 44 -4.68 -8.13 -8.65
N PHE A 45 -4.87 -7.24 -7.69
CA PHE A 45 -3.76 -6.59 -6.97
C PHE A 45 -3.39 -7.34 -5.70
N ARG A 46 -4.03 -8.49 -5.44
CA ARG A 46 -3.81 -9.30 -4.24
C ARG A 46 -4.12 -8.51 -2.97
N GLY A 47 -5.13 -7.66 -3.05
CA GLY A 47 -5.63 -6.96 -1.89
C GLY A 47 -6.51 -7.87 -1.05
N ARG A 48 -6.79 -7.46 0.15
CA ARG A 48 -7.64 -8.20 1.09
C ARG A 48 -8.84 -7.35 1.43
N ILE A 49 -10.01 -7.99 1.44
CA ILE A 49 -11.21 -7.31 1.92
C ILE A 49 -11.25 -7.51 3.42
N VAL A 50 -11.12 -6.44 4.17
CA VAL A 50 -11.02 -6.50 5.63
C VAL A 50 -12.28 -6.03 6.33
N ASP A 51 -13.22 -5.43 5.59
CA ASP A 51 -14.52 -5.06 6.12
C ASP A 51 -15.55 -5.04 5.00
N VAL A 52 -16.76 -5.51 5.28
CA VAL A 52 -17.88 -5.49 4.33
C VAL A 52 -19.07 -4.88 5.04
N GLY A 53 -19.47 -3.68 4.61
CA GLY A 53 -20.68 -3.05 5.08
C GLY A 53 -21.79 -3.23 4.04
N GLN A 54 -22.98 -2.75 4.34
CA GLN A 54 -24.10 -2.84 3.40
C GLN A 54 -23.82 -2.05 2.13
N GLU A 55 -23.13 -0.92 2.27
CA GLU A 55 -22.86 -0.03 1.15
C GLU A 55 -21.40 0.34 1.05
N SER A 56 -20.53 -0.50 1.59
CA SER A 56 -19.10 -0.18 1.58
C SER A 56 -18.24 -1.43 1.68
N LEU A 57 -17.00 -1.27 1.25
CA LEU A 57 -15.94 -2.27 1.45
C LEU A 57 -14.70 -1.53 1.93
N ILE A 58 -13.90 -2.21 2.74
CA ILE A 58 -12.55 -1.72 3.00
C ILE A 58 -11.58 -2.73 2.41
N VAL A 59 -10.69 -2.22 1.58
CA VAL A 59 -9.63 -3.01 0.96
C VAL A 59 -8.31 -2.65 1.61
N GLU A 60 -7.58 -3.67 2.00
CA GLU A 60 -6.20 -3.52 2.50
C GLU A 60 -5.25 -3.94 1.39
N LEU A 61 -4.31 -3.08 1.04
CA LEU A 61 -3.37 -3.35 -0.03
C LEU A 61 -1.96 -3.01 0.41
N THR A 62 -1.04 -3.93 0.18
CA THR A 62 0.37 -3.71 0.49
C THR A 62 1.18 -3.89 -0.77
N GLY A 63 2.11 -3.01 -1.00
CA GLY A 63 2.99 -3.12 -2.16
C GLY A 63 3.86 -1.89 -2.32
N ASN A 64 4.49 -1.79 -3.49
CA ASN A 64 5.25 -0.60 -3.83
C ASN A 64 4.30 0.49 -4.32
N GLN A 65 4.83 1.69 -4.52
CA GLN A 65 4.03 2.84 -4.94
C GLN A 65 3.29 2.59 -6.24
N SER A 66 3.94 1.96 -7.22
CA SER A 66 3.33 1.66 -8.51
C SER A 66 2.08 0.80 -8.36
N LYS A 67 2.15 -0.19 -7.51
CA LYS A 67 1.03 -1.10 -7.27
C LYS A 67 -0.14 -0.36 -6.64
N LEU A 68 0.14 0.46 -5.61
CA LEU A 68 -0.92 1.20 -4.93
C LEU A 68 -1.57 2.22 -5.86
N GLU A 69 -0.78 2.93 -6.65
CA GLU A 69 -1.31 3.90 -7.62
C GLU A 69 -2.13 3.19 -8.70
N GLY A 70 -1.67 2.03 -9.16
CA GLY A 70 -2.43 1.24 -10.13
C GLY A 70 -3.79 0.85 -9.62
N PHE A 71 -3.87 0.44 -8.35
CA PHE A 71 -5.15 0.11 -7.73
C PHE A 71 -6.05 1.33 -7.67
N LEU A 72 -5.53 2.45 -7.19
CA LEU A 72 -6.32 3.69 -7.09
C LEU A 72 -6.84 4.15 -8.44
N ASN A 73 -6.05 3.99 -9.50
CA ASN A 73 -6.49 4.33 -10.85
C ASN A 73 -7.68 3.49 -11.28
N LEU A 74 -7.69 2.21 -10.95
CA LEU A 74 -8.78 1.34 -11.37
C LEU A 74 -10.05 1.55 -10.56
N VAL A 75 -9.95 2.10 -9.35
CA VAL A 75 -11.14 2.37 -8.54
C VAL A 75 -11.56 3.84 -8.55
N GLN A 76 -10.96 4.66 -9.39
CA GLN A 76 -11.27 6.10 -9.39
C GLN A 76 -12.71 6.41 -9.82
N GLY A 77 -13.38 5.48 -10.49
CA GLY A 77 -14.78 5.64 -10.86
C GLY A 77 -15.75 5.37 -9.72
N TYR A 78 -15.25 4.93 -8.58
CA TYR A 78 -16.06 4.66 -7.40
C TYR A 78 -15.83 5.74 -6.37
N GLU A 79 -16.77 5.88 -5.45
CA GLU A 79 -16.65 6.89 -4.39
C GLU A 79 -15.74 6.38 -3.28
N ILE A 80 -14.62 7.04 -3.08
CA ILE A 80 -13.70 6.73 -1.99
C ILE A 80 -14.17 7.47 -0.74
N LEU A 81 -14.59 6.73 0.28
CA LEU A 81 -15.08 7.32 1.51
C LEU A 81 -13.95 7.71 2.45
N GLU A 82 -12.95 6.85 2.55
CA GLU A 82 -11.78 7.11 3.38
C GLU A 82 -10.58 6.45 2.76
N LEU A 83 -9.43 7.05 2.97
CA LEU A 83 -8.17 6.48 2.50
C LEU A 83 -7.08 6.77 3.51
N ALA A 84 -6.35 5.75 3.90
CA ALA A 84 -5.22 5.90 4.81
C ALA A 84 -4.02 5.18 4.25
N ARG A 85 -2.86 5.80 4.36
CA ARG A 85 -1.58 5.23 3.90
C ARG A 85 -0.54 5.38 4.98
N THR A 86 0.32 4.40 5.08
CA THR A 86 1.39 4.43 6.09
C THR A 86 2.61 5.22 5.65
N GLY A 87 2.77 5.42 4.36
CA GLY A 87 4.04 5.87 3.82
C GLY A 87 4.94 4.66 3.56
N VAL A 88 6.01 4.89 2.83
CA VAL A 88 6.90 3.82 2.38
C VAL A 88 7.86 3.43 3.49
N THR A 89 8.03 2.14 3.70
CA THR A 89 9.08 1.60 4.56
C THR A 89 9.90 0.61 3.76
N GLY A 90 11.12 0.37 4.16
CA GLY A 90 11.96 -0.55 3.41
C GLY A 90 13.24 -0.93 4.09
N LEU A 91 13.85 -1.95 3.53
CA LEU A 91 15.14 -2.48 3.98
C LEU A 91 16.01 -2.75 2.77
N SER A 92 17.32 -2.62 2.94
CA SER A 92 18.25 -2.98 1.88
C SER A 92 18.23 -4.50 1.68
N ARG A 93 18.52 -4.93 0.47
CA ARG A 93 18.58 -6.36 0.15
C ARG A 93 19.92 -6.94 0.62
N GLY A 94 19.91 -8.24 0.87
CA GLY A 94 21.12 -8.98 1.22
C GLY A 94 21.55 -8.74 2.66
N ALA A 95 22.80 -8.95 2.93
CA ALA A 95 23.34 -8.88 4.29
C ALA A 95 23.90 -7.50 4.66
N HIS A 96 23.60 -6.48 3.86
CA HIS A 96 24.06 -5.13 4.14
C HIS A 96 23.30 -4.53 5.31
N ASP A 97 24.01 -3.68 6.06
CA ASP A 97 23.42 -2.98 7.19
C ASP A 97 23.57 -1.49 6.93
N VAL A 98 22.47 -0.82 6.58
CA VAL A 98 22.52 0.61 6.25
C VAL A 98 22.98 1.48 7.39
N ARG A 99 22.99 0.96 8.62
CA ARG A 99 23.51 1.74 9.75
C ARG A 99 24.99 2.09 9.59
N TYR A 100 25.70 1.31 8.79
CA TYR A 100 27.14 1.49 8.61
C TYR A 100 27.50 2.19 7.30
N LEU A 101 26.53 2.73 6.61
CA LEU A 101 26.76 3.39 5.33
C LEU A 101 26.96 4.90 5.45
N ASP A 102 27.04 5.41 6.63
CA ASP A 102 27.21 6.86 6.85
C ASP A 102 28.53 7.41 6.33
#